data_2dc4d6b363c66d40474d7ca94f5d5882
#
_entry.id   2dc4d6b363c66d40474d7ca94f5d5882
#
_cell.length_a   1.000
_cell.length_b   1.000
_cell.length_c   1.000
_cell.angle_alpha   90.00
_cell.angle_beta   90.00
_cell.angle_gamma   90.00
#
_symmetry.space_group_name_H-M   'P 1'
#
loop_
_entity.id
_entity.type
_entity.pdbx_description
1 polymer ?
#
loop_
_entity_poly.entity_id
_entity_poly.type
_entity_poly.pdbx_seq_one_letter_code
_entity_poly.pdbx_strand_id
1 'polypeptide(L)'
;NLQKGQAQWLVNIQAMQTSRYELDLTLSGGMTGSIDDLSAPAEVTISGQRMSEQMTVSGAFALNDLYPDTYQITAALPRGLYDTEGWTLSTTDTGVTASILVEIGAGETVVLPALANHATGDASGVVLGLDGQPMSGVQVQLVNQAGEVAAEAVTDENGAWQAEFLEYGTYVVRYDAGVTLANGALVISDEPATVTAKAANPAALTIHAFRDNDNNGSRGKYEEGVSGATMSLITEVNGVEVVVASGETDKNGEVSLAVPAGTYVLRSELPAGFG
;
A
#
# COMPACT_ATOMS: atom_id res chain seq x y z
N ASN A 1 4.23 -33.14 41.12
CA ASN A 1 4.85 -32.56 39.91
C ASN A 1 5.02 -33.68 38.90
N LEU A 2 4.17 -33.70 37.85
CA LEU A 2 4.31 -34.61 36.71
C LEU A 2 5.39 -34.09 35.78
N GLN A 3 6.20 -34.94 35.20
CA GLN A 3 7.14 -34.59 34.14
C GLN A 3 6.37 -34.40 32.81
N LYS A 4 6.89 -33.60 31.90
CA LYS A 4 6.32 -33.43 30.56
C LYS A 4 6.14 -34.79 29.88
N GLY A 5 4.96 -35.08 29.34
CA GLY A 5 4.59 -36.35 28.75
C GLY A 5 4.05 -37.39 29.75
N GLN A 6 3.91 -37.05 31.02
CA GLN A 6 3.27 -37.89 32.00
C GLN A 6 1.84 -37.43 32.31
N ALA A 7 0.92 -38.38 32.35
CA ALA A 7 -0.46 -38.14 32.76
C ALA A 7 -0.83 -39.15 33.88
N GLN A 8 -1.68 -38.75 34.81
CA GLN A 8 -2.05 -39.52 35.96
C GLN A 8 -3.57 -39.50 36.17
N TRP A 9 -4.15 -40.69 36.28
CA TRP A 9 -5.59 -40.85 36.49
C TRP A 9 -5.84 -41.63 37.75
N LEU A 10 -6.84 -41.22 38.52
CA LEU A 10 -7.36 -41.99 39.62
C LEU A 10 -8.45 -42.94 39.09
N VAL A 11 -8.20 -44.24 39.18
CA VAL A 11 -9.15 -45.28 38.79
C VAL A 11 -9.69 -46.02 40.02
N ASN A 12 -11.00 -46.28 40.05
CA ASN A 12 -11.64 -47.01 41.13
C ASN A 12 -11.95 -48.44 40.64
N ILE A 13 -11.31 -49.44 41.22
CA ILE A 13 -11.47 -50.85 40.87
C ILE A 13 -12.22 -51.53 41.99
N GLN A 14 -13.39 -52.11 41.68
CA GLN A 14 -14.20 -52.85 42.65
C GLN A 14 -13.90 -54.34 42.55
N ALA A 15 -13.95 -54.98 43.70
CA ALA A 15 -13.73 -56.43 43.78
C ALA A 15 -14.81 -57.20 42.99
N MET A 16 -14.39 -58.23 42.26
CA MET A 16 -15.24 -59.10 41.43
C MET A 16 -15.90 -58.44 40.22
N GLN A 17 -15.47 -57.22 39.81
CA GLN A 17 -15.94 -56.55 38.60
C GLN A 17 -14.75 -56.30 37.68
N THR A 18 -14.99 -56.39 36.36
CA THR A 18 -14.05 -55.98 35.35
C THR A 18 -14.32 -54.52 35.05
N SER A 19 -13.36 -53.64 35.32
CA SER A 19 -13.41 -52.20 34.94
C SER A 19 -12.56 -52.00 33.69
N ARG A 20 -13.17 -51.38 32.68
CA ARG A 20 -12.50 -50.97 31.42
C ARG A 20 -12.35 -49.47 31.40
N TYR A 21 -11.14 -49.01 31.17
CA TYR A 21 -10.81 -47.62 30.94
C TYR A 21 -10.27 -47.45 29.53
N GLU A 22 -10.82 -46.52 28.80
CA GLU A 22 -10.32 -46.14 27.50
C GLU A 22 -9.55 -44.82 27.63
N LEU A 23 -8.35 -44.83 27.12
CA LEU A 23 -7.47 -43.67 27.14
C LEU A 23 -7.30 -43.21 25.71
N ASP A 24 -7.83 -42.01 25.40
CA ASP A 24 -7.63 -41.35 24.11
C ASP A 24 -6.35 -40.50 24.19
N LEU A 25 -5.33 -40.91 23.44
CA LEU A 25 -4.07 -40.19 23.32
C LEU A 25 -3.98 -39.55 21.98
N THR A 26 -4.26 -38.25 21.95
CA THR A 26 -4.16 -37.45 20.75
C THR A 26 -2.73 -36.92 20.60
N LEU A 27 -2.15 -37.07 19.39
CA LEU A 27 -0.84 -36.49 19.11
C LEU A 27 -0.96 -34.96 19.09
N SER A 28 -0.05 -34.32 19.80
CA SER A 28 0.07 -32.85 19.70
C SER A 28 0.66 -32.45 18.37
N GLY A 29 0.22 -31.29 17.86
CA GLY A 29 0.79 -30.65 16.72
C GLY A 29 1.69 -29.48 17.09
N GLY A 30 2.01 -28.64 16.12
CA GLY A 30 2.82 -27.44 16.31
C GLY A 30 2.56 -26.39 15.24
N MET A 31 3.11 -25.20 15.46
CA MET A 31 3.18 -24.18 14.43
C MET A 31 4.53 -23.46 14.47
N THR A 32 4.93 -22.97 13.30
CA THR A 32 6.11 -22.11 13.15
C THR A 32 5.73 -20.87 12.34
N GLY A 33 6.39 -19.76 12.57
CA GLY A 33 6.20 -18.53 11.84
C GLY A 33 7.37 -17.58 11.99
N SER A 34 7.34 -16.48 11.29
CA SER A 34 8.29 -15.38 11.47
C SER A 34 7.59 -14.04 11.35
N ILE A 35 8.11 -13.06 12.09
CA ILE A 35 7.76 -11.65 11.99
C ILE A 35 9.08 -10.90 11.87
N ASP A 36 9.36 -10.44 10.66
CA ASP A 36 10.69 -9.96 10.29
C ASP A 36 10.71 -8.42 10.11
N ASP A 37 11.90 -7.84 10.16
CA ASP A 37 12.19 -6.43 9.90
C ASP A 37 11.42 -5.43 10.80
N LEU A 38 11.12 -5.85 12.03
CA LEU A 38 10.41 -5.00 12.99
C LEU A 38 11.35 -3.97 13.64
N SER A 39 10.85 -2.73 13.80
CA SER A 39 11.50 -1.68 14.60
C SER A 39 11.44 -1.95 16.12
N ALA A 40 10.48 -2.78 16.56
CA ALA A 40 10.31 -3.22 17.94
C ALA A 40 9.64 -4.60 17.97
N PRO A 41 9.87 -5.44 19.00
CA PRO A 41 9.24 -6.75 19.11
C PRO A 41 7.71 -6.68 19.08
N ALA A 42 7.08 -7.69 18.47
CA ALA A 42 5.63 -7.82 18.40
C ALA A 42 5.09 -8.67 19.57
N GLU A 43 3.92 -8.32 20.07
CA GLU A 43 3.16 -9.14 21.00
C GLU A 43 2.22 -10.07 20.22
N VAL A 44 2.47 -11.37 20.30
CA VAL A 44 1.69 -12.38 19.59
C VAL A 44 0.82 -13.14 20.60
N THR A 45 -0.48 -13.17 20.34
CA THR A 45 -1.46 -13.92 21.13
C THR A 45 -1.99 -15.08 20.29
N ILE A 46 -1.95 -16.28 20.84
CA ILE A 46 -2.48 -17.50 20.24
C ILE A 46 -3.66 -17.97 21.10
N SER A 47 -4.85 -18.08 20.52
CA SER A 47 -6.08 -18.46 21.21
C SER A 47 -6.76 -19.61 20.50
N GLY A 48 -7.00 -20.71 21.23
CA GLY A 48 -7.80 -21.86 20.83
C GLY A 48 -8.86 -22.18 21.90
N GLN A 49 -9.60 -23.27 21.71
CA GLN A 49 -10.68 -23.65 22.65
C GLN A 49 -10.14 -24.01 24.04
N ARG A 50 -8.91 -24.51 24.12
CA ARG A 50 -8.33 -25.10 25.35
C ARG A 50 -7.14 -24.31 25.88
N MET A 51 -6.63 -23.35 25.14
CA MET A 51 -5.48 -22.55 25.57
C MET A 51 -5.51 -21.12 25.01
N SER A 52 -4.87 -20.23 25.75
CA SER A 52 -4.49 -18.92 25.26
C SER A 52 -3.08 -18.64 25.77
N GLU A 53 -2.19 -18.28 24.86
CA GLU A 53 -0.79 -17.99 25.17
C GLU A 53 -0.41 -16.65 24.53
N GLN A 54 0.44 -15.90 25.21
CA GLN A 54 0.98 -14.64 24.72
C GLN A 54 2.50 -14.71 24.76
N MET A 55 3.13 -14.23 23.70
CA MET A 55 4.59 -14.21 23.55
C MET A 55 5.05 -12.94 22.86
N THR A 56 6.26 -12.51 23.20
CA THR A 56 6.96 -11.42 22.51
C THR A 56 7.85 -12.03 21.43
N VAL A 57 7.69 -11.58 20.18
CA VAL A 57 8.37 -12.13 19.01
C VAL A 57 9.19 -11.06 18.30
N SER A 58 10.41 -11.43 17.92
CA SER A 58 11.27 -10.66 17.01
C SER A 58 11.99 -11.66 16.12
N GLY A 59 11.50 -11.85 14.89
CA GLY A 59 11.96 -12.89 13.97
C GLY A 59 11.18 -14.20 14.07
N ALA A 60 11.86 -15.33 13.89
CA ALA A 60 11.23 -16.64 13.86
C ALA A 60 10.75 -17.11 15.24
N PHE A 61 9.61 -17.79 15.27
CA PHE A 61 9.06 -18.42 16.46
C PHE A 61 8.51 -19.82 16.17
N ALA A 62 8.39 -20.63 17.21
CA ALA A 62 7.81 -21.96 17.11
C ALA A 62 7.03 -22.30 18.39
N LEU A 63 5.88 -22.93 18.21
CA LEU A 63 5.06 -23.50 19.28
C LEU A 63 4.91 -24.99 19.03
N ASN A 64 5.13 -25.77 20.06
CA ASN A 64 5.00 -27.22 20.03
C ASN A 64 3.98 -27.66 21.08
N ASP A 65 3.60 -28.92 21.02
CA ASP A 65 2.66 -29.54 21.98
C ASP A 65 1.26 -28.89 21.98
N LEU A 66 0.83 -28.38 20.80
CA LEU A 66 -0.51 -27.84 20.59
C LEU A 66 -1.53 -28.96 20.41
N TYR A 67 -2.68 -28.87 21.07
CA TYR A 67 -3.78 -29.78 20.79
C TYR A 67 -4.34 -29.56 19.39
N PRO A 68 -4.86 -30.60 18.71
CA PRO A 68 -5.63 -30.41 17.50
C PRO A 68 -6.82 -29.48 17.74
N ASP A 69 -6.82 -28.31 17.10
CA ASP A 69 -7.80 -27.24 17.28
C ASP A 69 -7.66 -26.20 16.17
N THR A 70 -8.63 -25.30 16.08
CA THR A 70 -8.51 -24.08 15.30
C THR A 70 -8.03 -22.94 16.20
N TYR A 71 -6.89 -22.37 15.84
CA TYR A 71 -6.25 -21.30 16.59
C TYR A 71 -6.42 -19.97 15.88
N GLN A 72 -6.79 -18.94 16.62
CA GLN A 72 -6.66 -17.56 16.17
C GLN A 72 -5.32 -17.03 16.67
N ILE A 73 -4.49 -16.62 15.73
CA ILE A 73 -3.22 -15.93 16.00
C ILE A 73 -3.46 -14.44 15.74
N THR A 74 -3.07 -13.61 16.70
CA THR A 74 -3.15 -12.15 16.60
C THR A 74 -1.80 -11.57 16.98
N ALA A 75 -1.21 -10.78 16.09
CA ALA A 75 0.04 -10.06 16.33
C ALA A 75 -0.23 -8.55 16.43
N ALA A 76 0.18 -7.95 17.54
CA ALA A 76 0.23 -6.50 17.69
C ALA A 76 1.61 -6.01 17.24
N LEU A 77 1.61 -5.27 16.13
CA LEU A 77 2.79 -4.84 15.40
C LEU A 77 3.00 -3.32 15.54
N PRO A 78 4.23 -2.82 15.47
CA PRO A 78 4.50 -1.40 15.29
C PRO A 78 3.78 -0.83 14.06
N ARG A 79 3.67 0.51 13.96
CA ARG A 79 3.22 1.15 12.72
C ARG A 79 4.19 0.79 11.58
N GLY A 80 3.64 0.57 10.39
CA GLY A 80 4.41 0.19 9.21
C GLY A 80 3.52 -0.42 8.13
N LEU A 81 4.13 -0.81 7.02
CA LEU A 81 3.51 -1.61 5.97
C LEU A 81 3.95 -3.06 6.11
N TYR A 82 3.00 -3.96 6.02
CA TYR A 82 3.22 -5.39 6.17
C TYR A 82 2.63 -6.17 5.01
N ASP A 83 3.25 -7.30 4.67
CA ASP A 83 2.66 -8.27 3.74
C ASP A 83 1.30 -8.75 4.25
N THR A 84 0.35 -8.88 3.32
CA THR A 84 -1.03 -9.29 3.65
C THR A 84 -1.31 -10.74 3.29
N GLU A 85 -0.36 -11.48 2.71
CA GLU A 85 -0.59 -12.85 2.29
C GLU A 85 -0.99 -13.74 3.46
N GLY A 86 -2.24 -14.23 3.42
CA GLY A 86 -2.80 -15.09 4.46
C GLY A 86 -3.23 -14.37 5.76
N TRP A 87 -2.84 -13.14 6.00
CA TRP A 87 -3.18 -12.36 7.17
C TRP A 87 -4.26 -11.30 6.90
N THR A 88 -5.10 -11.06 7.88
CA THR A 88 -6.02 -9.90 7.91
C THR A 88 -5.39 -8.81 8.75
N LEU A 89 -5.17 -7.62 8.14
CA LEU A 89 -4.58 -6.47 8.82
C LEU A 89 -5.64 -5.44 9.20
N SER A 90 -5.46 -4.83 10.37
CA SER A 90 -6.24 -3.68 10.84
C SER A 90 -5.29 -2.63 11.40
N THR A 91 -5.27 -1.45 10.80
CA THR A 91 -4.39 -0.35 11.19
C THR A 91 -5.11 0.61 12.14
N THR A 92 -4.38 1.07 13.16
CA THR A 92 -4.81 2.09 14.10
C THR A 92 -3.75 3.19 14.20
N ASP A 93 -4.06 4.28 14.89
CA ASP A 93 -3.09 5.38 15.11
C ASP A 93 -1.84 4.94 15.87
N THR A 94 -1.89 3.81 16.58
CA THR A 94 -0.80 3.34 17.45
C THR A 94 -0.05 2.12 16.90
N GLY A 95 -0.57 1.44 15.87
CA GLY A 95 0.05 0.24 15.32
C GLY A 95 -0.83 -0.52 14.37
N VAL A 96 -0.38 -1.71 14.00
CA VAL A 96 -1.08 -2.64 13.12
C VAL A 96 -1.40 -3.92 13.89
N THR A 97 -2.62 -4.41 13.76
CA THR A 97 -3.01 -5.73 14.27
C THR A 97 -3.15 -6.67 13.07
N ALA A 98 -2.34 -7.73 13.05
CA ALA A 98 -2.45 -8.82 12.08
C ALA A 98 -3.16 -10.01 12.72
N SER A 99 -4.07 -10.67 12.01
CA SER A 99 -4.75 -11.87 12.50
C SER A 99 -4.90 -12.92 11.41
N ILE A 100 -4.80 -14.20 11.83
CA ILE A 100 -4.99 -15.37 10.97
C ILE A 100 -5.65 -16.50 11.76
N LEU A 101 -6.49 -17.29 11.09
CA LEU A 101 -7.04 -18.53 11.64
C LEU A 101 -6.27 -19.72 11.05
N VAL A 102 -5.85 -20.64 11.93
CA VAL A 102 -5.05 -21.80 11.55
C VAL A 102 -5.63 -23.05 12.21
N GLU A 103 -5.87 -24.08 11.41
CA GLU A 103 -6.25 -25.40 11.88
C GLU A 103 -4.99 -26.25 12.06
N ILE A 104 -4.85 -26.88 13.22
CA ILE A 104 -3.75 -27.80 13.54
C ILE A 104 -4.33 -29.19 13.77
N GLY A 105 -3.92 -30.12 12.92
CA GLY A 105 -4.25 -31.54 13.04
C GLY A 105 -3.36 -32.28 14.02
N ALA A 106 -3.76 -33.51 14.36
CA ALA A 106 -2.99 -34.37 15.23
C ALA A 106 -1.62 -34.73 14.61
N GLY A 107 -0.54 -34.38 15.28
CA GLY A 107 0.84 -34.60 14.82
C GLY A 107 1.27 -33.69 13.67
N GLU A 108 0.48 -32.71 13.32
CA GLU A 108 0.77 -31.76 12.22
C GLU A 108 1.59 -30.58 12.73
N THR A 109 2.52 -30.08 11.90
CA THR A 109 3.18 -28.79 12.11
C THR A 109 2.83 -27.88 10.96
N VAL A 110 2.18 -26.75 11.26
CA VAL A 110 1.77 -25.75 10.28
C VAL A 110 2.81 -24.63 10.23
N VAL A 111 3.15 -24.20 9.02
CA VAL A 111 3.99 -23.02 8.79
C VAL A 111 3.09 -21.85 8.46
N LEU A 112 3.13 -20.79 9.28
CA LEU A 112 2.40 -19.57 9.05
C LEU A 112 3.06 -18.77 7.92
N PRO A 113 2.29 -18.03 7.10
CA PRO A 113 2.87 -17.03 6.22
C PRO A 113 3.71 -16.03 7.01
N ALA A 114 4.89 -15.68 6.51
CA ALA A 114 5.74 -14.69 7.16
C ALA A 114 5.06 -13.32 7.17
N LEU A 115 5.19 -12.59 8.27
CA LEU A 115 4.89 -11.17 8.35
C LEU A 115 6.21 -10.41 8.25
N ALA A 116 6.40 -9.64 7.19
CA ALA A 116 7.57 -8.79 7.04
C ALA A 116 7.15 -7.32 6.98
N ASN A 117 7.86 -6.47 7.72
CA ASN A 117 7.70 -5.02 7.62
C ASN A 117 8.46 -4.51 6.39
N HIS A 118 7.80 -3.75 5.53
CA HIS A 118 8.44 -3.12 4.38
C HIS A 118 9.19 -1.86 4.81
N ALA A 119 10.32 -1.62 4.17
CA ALA A 119 11.01 -0.34 4.29
C ALA A 119 10.12 0.77 3.73
N THR A 120 9.86 1.79 4.54
CA THR A 120 9.00 2.91 4.19
C THR A 120 9.69 4.23 4.50
N GLY A 121 9.27 5.27 3.80
CA GLY A 121 9.70 6.64 4.06
C GLY A 121 8.50 7.56 4.20
N ASP A 122 8.78 8.81 4.56
CA ASP A 122 7.78 9.83 4.82
C ASP A 122 7.87 10.95 3.79
N ALA A 123 6.72 11.53 3.49
CA ALA A 123 6.60 12.72 2.65
C ALA A 123 5.92 13.86 3.40
N SER A 124 6.33 15.06 3.12
CA SER A 124 5.68 16.27 3.61
C SER A 124 5.73 17.39 2.58
N GLY A 125 4.92 18.41 2.80
CA GLY A 125 4.99 19.56 1.92
C GLY A 125 4.17 20.74 2.41
N VAL A 126 4.27 21.84 1.64
CA VAL A 126 3.51 23.06 1.87
C VAL A 126 2.86 23.50 0.56
N VAL A 127 1.61 23.91 0.65
CA VAL A 127 0.85 24.47 -0.47
C VAL A 127 0.63 25.96 -0.26
N LEU A 128 1.06 26.75 -1.23
CA LEU A 128 0.98 28.21 -1.23
C LEU A 128 0.06 28.72 -2.34
N GLY A 129 -0.72 29.74 -2.05
CA GLY A 129 -1.55 30.44 -3.02
C GLY A 129 -0.77 31.31 -4.00
N LEU A 130 -1.49 31.97 -4.91
CA LEU A 130 -0.92 32.92 -5.89
C LEU A 130 -0.20 34.09 -5.20
N ASP A 131 -0.70 34.51 -4.07
CA ASP A 131 -0.13 35.58 -3.22
C ASP A 131 1.04 35.12 -2.36
N GLY A 132 1.35 33.79 -2.39
CA GLY A 132 2.39 33.18 -1.58
C GLY A 132 1.97 32.89 -0.14
N GLN A 133 0.69 33.07 0.21
CA GLN A 133 0.16 32.71 1.53
C GLN A 133 -0.16 31.21 1.58
N PRO A 134 -0.11 30.58 2.77
CA PRO A 134 -0.50 29.19 2.95
C PRO A 134 -1.95 28.92 2.51
N MET A 135 -2.18 27.77 1.88
CA MET A 135 -3.51 27.29 1.49
C MET A 135 -3.94 26.12 2.38
N SER A 136 -4.92 26.35 3.23
CA SER A 136 -5.54 25.34 4.10
C SER A 136 -6.65 24.59 3.36
N GLY A 137 -6.89 23.32 3.73
CA GLY A 137 -7.97 22.50 3.21
C GLY A 137 -7.76 21.95 1.80
N VAL A 138 -6.55 22.05 1.25
CA VAL A 138 -6.20 21.47 -0.05
C VAL A 138 -6.07 19.96 0.10
N GLN A 139 -6.81 19.20 -0.72
CA GLN A 139 -6.66 17.75 -0.83
C GLN A 139 -5.35 17.45 -1.58
N VAL A 140 -4.53 16.60 -1.00
CA VAL A 140 -3.25 16.14 -1.54
C VAL A 140 -3.31 14.64 -1.73
N GLN A 141 -2.98 14.15 -2.91
CA GLN A 141 -2.90 12.73 -3.23
C GLN A 141 -1.49 12.38 -3.71
N LEU A 142 -0.91 11.34 -3.14
CA LEU A 142 0.33 10.75 -3.62
C LEU A 142 -0.02 9.53 -4.47
N VAL A 143 0.33 9.59 -5.74
CA VAL A 143 0.00 8.57 -6.73
C VAL A 143 1.27 7.84 -7.14
N ASN A 144 1.28 6.52 -7.01
CA ASN A 144 2.42 5.66 -7.36
C ASN A 144 2.59 5.52 -8.90
N GLN A 145 3.63 4.83 -9.34
CA GLN A 145 3.89 4.59 -10.77
C GLN A 145 2.84 3.73 -11.47
N ALA A 146 2.06 2.94 -10.73
CA ALA A 146 0.93 2.19 -11.26
C ALA A 146 -0.32 3.05 -11.49
N GLY A 147 -0.30 4.32 -11.04
CA GLY A 147 -1.43 5.24 -11.12
C GLY A 147 -2.41 5.11 -9.95
N GLU A 148 -2.06 4.39 -8.91
CA GLU A 148 -2.88 4.18 -7.71
C GLU A 148 -2.60 5.25 -6.66
N VAL A 149 -3.63 5.67 -5.93
CA VAL A 149 -3.49 6.59 -4.81
C VAL A 149 -2.94 5.81 -3.60
N ALA A 150 -1.69 6.06 -3.26
CA ALA A 150 -1.01 5.39 -2.15
C ALA A 150 -1.27 6.10 -0.80
N ALA A 151 -1.45 7.43 -0.82
CA ALA A 151 -1.79 8.19 0.38
C ALA A 151 -2.58 9.46 0.02
N GLU A 152 -3.38 9.91 0.98
CA GLU A 152 -4.13 11.15 0.93
C GLU A 152 -3.85 11.98 2.18
N ALA A 153 -3.79 13.29 2.01
CA ALA A 153 -3.62 14.24 3.09
C ALA A 153 -4.44 15.52 2.82
N VAL A 154 -4.65 16.31 3.86
CA VAL A 154 -5.28 17.63 3.73
C VAL A 154 -4.38 18.67 4.38
N THR A 155 -4.16 19.79 3.72
CA THR A 155 -3.32 20.85 4.27
C THR A 155 -3.95 21.51 5.50
N ASP A 156 -3.14 21.78 6.50
CA ASP A 156 -3.50 22.52 7.72
C ASP A 156 -3.59 24.05 7.50
N GLU A 157 -3.75 24.80 8.58
CA GLU A 157 -3.80 26.28 8.57
C GLU A 157 -2.51 26.93 8.04
N ASN A 158 -1.38 26.23 8.11
CA ASN A 158 -0.10 26.66 7.59
C ASN A 158 0.16 26.18 6.16
N GLY A 159 -0.83 25.58 5.52
CA GLY A 159 -0.70 24.96 4.20
C GLY A 159 0.14 23.69 4.22
N ALA A 160 0.49 23.17 5.38
CA ALA A 160 1.34 21.99 5.54
C ALA A 160 0.54 20.70 5.47
N TRP A 161 1.15 19.66 4.90
CA TRP A 161 0.63 18.31 4.84
C TRP A 161 1.74 17.29 5.07
N GLN A 162 1.40 16.08 5.48
CA GLN A 162 2.32 14.95 5.64
C GLN A 162 1.65 13.63 5.28
N ALA A 163 2.46 12.69 4.83
CA ALA A 163 2.10 11.30 4.61
C ALA A 163 3.25 10.41 5.10
N GLU A 164 2.91 9.37 5.83
CA GLU A 164 3.86 8.47 6.48
C GLU A 164 3.71 7.05 5.93
N PHE A 165 4.76 6.24 6.10
CA PHE A 165 4.77 4.82 5.73
C PHE A 165 4.51 4.55 4.25
N LEU A 166 5.08 5.37 3.38
CA LEU A 166 5.04 5.18 1.94
C LEU A 166 6.10 4.16 1.52
N GLU A 167 5.77 3.25 0.63
CA GLU A 167 6.77 2.37 0.01
C GLU A 167 7.84 3.20 -0.71
N TYR A 168 9.07 2.68 -0.77
CA TYR A 168 10.13 3.34 -1.53
C TYR A 168 9.76 3.39 -3.02
N GLY A 169 9.90 4.56 -3.62
CA GLY A 169 9.56 4.74 -5.03
C GLY A 169 9.30 6.19 -5.39
N THR A 170 8.86 6.40 -6.62
CA THR A 170 8.51 7.71 -7.14
C THR A 170 7.00 7.90 -7.12
N TYR A 171 6.57 9.04 -6.61
CA TYR A 171 5.17 9.42 -6.49
C TYR A 171 4.92 10.76 -7.18
N VAL A 172 3.78 10.85 -7.86
CA VAL A 172 3.22 12.11 -8.33
C VAL A 172 2.35 12.70 -7.23
N VAL A 173 2.60 13.93 -6.86
CA VAL A 173 1.78 14.67 -5.91
C VAL A 173 0.72 15.44 -6.67
N ARG A 174 -0.54 15.10 -6.48
CA ARG A 174 -1.70 15.78 -7.04
C ARG A 174 -2.39 16.63 -6.00
N TYR A 175 -2.92 17.76 -6.41
CA TYR A 175 -3.59 18.71 -5.54
C TYR A 175 -4.98 19.05 -6.10
N ASP A 176 -6.00 19.00 -5.25
CA ASP A 176 -7.33 19.51 -5.55
C ASP A 176 -7.58 20.77 -4.69
N ALA A 177 -7.31 21.91 -5.28
CA ALA A 177 -7.35 23.20 -4.59
C ALA A 177 -8.26 24.22 -5.29
N GLY A 178 -8.95 23.84 -6.37
CA GLY A 178 -9.70 24.76 -7.21
C GLY A 178 -8.82 25.80 -7.95
N VAL A 179 -7.50 25.68 -7.83
CA VAL A 179 -6.48 26.48 -8.54
C VAL A 179 -5.45 25.52 -9.15
N THR A 180 -4.80 25.97 -10.21
CA THR A 180 -3.76 25.16 -10.83
C THR A 180 -2.50 25.17 -9.97
N LEU A 181 -2.14 24.01 -9.44
CA LEU A 181 -0.88 23.75 -8.77
C LEU A 181 0.00 22.90 -9.68
N ALA A 182 1.30 23.16 -9.66
CA ALA A 182 2.23 22.26 -10.33
C ALA A 182 2.19 20.91 -9.61
N ASN A 183 1.84 19.84 -10.34
CA ASN A 183 2.04 18.51 -9.83
C ASN A 183 3.54 18.31 -9.56
N GLY A 184 3.88 18.02 -8.31
CA GLY A 184 5.23 17.66 -7.93
C GLY A 184 5.48 16.17 -8.14
N ALA A 185 6.75 15.77 -8.14
CA ALA A 185 7.11 14.39 -7.94
C ALA A 185 8.04 14.30 -6.75
N LEU A 186 7.88 13.24 -5.98
CA LEU A 186 8.71 12.91 -4.82
C LEU A 186 9.34 11.54 -5.03
N VAL A 187 10.58 11.41 -4.61
CA VAL A 187 11.23 10.10 -4.46
C VAL A 187 11.24 9.79 -2.97
N ILE A 188 10.56 8.72 -2.60
CA ILE A 188 10.51 8.22 -1.23
C ILE A 188 11.65 7.23 -1.05
N SER A 189 12.42 7.44 -0.01
CA SER A 189 13.57 6.63 0.41
C SER A 189 13.68 6.67 1.95
N ASP A 190 14.82 6.26 2.49
CA ASP A 190 15.16 6.39 3.92
C ASP A 190 15.29 7.86 4.38
N GLU A 191 15.46 8.80 3.45
CA GLU A 191 15.48 10.23 3.75
C GLU A 191 14.08 10.85 3.55
N PRO A 192 13.62 11.72 4.47
CA PRO A 192 12.33 12.38 4.36
C PRO A 192 12.21 13.21 3.07
N ALA A 193 11.18 12.96 2.29
CA ALA A 193 10.92 13.69 1.05
C ALA A 193 10.06 14.93 1.31
N THR A 194 10.43 16.08 0.73
CA THR A 194 9.70 17.33 0.90
C THR A 194 9.39 18.02 -0.41
N VAL A 195 8.21 18.67 -0.51
CA VAL A 195 7.81 19.46 -1.69
C VAL A 195 7.10 20.74 -1.27
N THR A 196 7.38 21.81 -1.98
CA THR A 196 6.60 23.05 -1.90
C THR A 196 5.85 23.26 -3.22
N ALA A 197 4.52 23.25 -3.14
CA ALA A 197 3.67 23.59 -4.27
C ALA A 197 3.21 25.03 -4.17
N LYS A 198 3.25 25.76 -5.28
CA LYS A 198 2.74 27.12 -5.37
C LYS A 198 1.70 27.21 -6.46
N ALA A 199 0.57 27.81 -6.15
CA ALA A 199 -0.44 28.13 -7.15
C ALA A 199 0.13 29.00 -8.26
N ALA A 200 -0.23 28.69 -9.50
CA ALA A 200 0.15 29.45 -10.68
C ALA A 200 -1.08 29.70 -11.54
N ASN A 201 -1.07 30.78 -12.30
CA ASN A 201 -2.07 30.94 -13.34
C ASN A 201 -1.88 29.83 -14.38
N PRO A 202 -2.93 29.12 -14.76
CA PRO A 202 -2.80 28.05 -15.72
C PRO A 202 -2.42 28.59 -17.09
N ALA A 203 -1.49 27.97 -17.76
CA ALA A 203 -1.27 28.09 -19.17
C ALA A 203 -2.10 27.02 -19.88
N ALA A 204 -2.86 27.38 -20.90
CA ALA A 204 -3.59 26.43 -21.71
C ALA A 204 -2.74 26.05 -22.92
N LEU A 205 -2.51 24.74 -23.10
CA LEU A 205 -1.94 24.19 -24.33
C LEU A 205 -3.06 23.50 -25.10
N THR A 206 -3.36 23.99 -26.30
CA THR A 206 -4.28 23.33 -27.24
C THR A 206 -3.46 22.55 -28.25
N ILE A 207 -3.76 21.28 -28.40
CA ILE A 207 -3.10 20.34 -29.30
C ILE A 207 -4.11 19.89 -30.35
N HIS A 208 -3.71 19.88 -31.61
CA HIS A 208 -4.50 19.38 -32.72
C HIS A 208 -3.79 18.14 -33.31
N ALA A 209 -4.41 16.99 -33.27
CA ALA A 209 -4.01 15.81 -34.02
C ALA A 209 -4.83 15.76 -35.32
N PHE A 210 -4.19 15.69 -36.48
CA PHE A 210 -4.86 15.66 -37.76
C PHE A 210 -4.20 14.66 -38.71
N ARG A 211 -4.94 14.20 -39.72
CA ARG A 211 -4.44 13.33 -40.75
C ARG A 211 -3.83 14.17 -41.87
N ASP A 212 -2.51 14.24 -41.91
CA ASP A 212 -1.77 14.95 -42.97
C ASP A 212 -1.82 14.08 -44.26
N ASN A 213 -2.72 14.43 -45.17
CA ASN A 213 -2.95 13.69 -46.41
C ASN A 213 -1.98 14.04 -47.53
N ASP A 214 -1.37 15.22 -47.45
CA ASP A 214 -0.46 15.74 -48.47
C ASP A 214 1.01 15.81 -48.02
N ASN A 215 1.28 15.35 -46.80
CA ASN A 215 2.61 15.31 -46.15
C ASN A 215 3.31 16.67 -46.08
N ASN A 216 2.54 17.73 -45.91
CA ASN A 216 3.12 19.11 -45.80
C ASN A 216 3.42 19.53 -44.35
N GLY A 217 3.03 18.76 -43.34
CA GLY A 217 3.22 19.02 -41.91
C GLY A 217 2.33 20.12 -41.35
N SER A 218 1.29 20.55 -42.09
CA SER A 218 0.39 21.60 -41.67
C SER A 218 -1.06 21.23 -41.95
N ARG A 219 -1.96 21.47 -41.00
CA ARG A 219 -3.37 21.12 -41.13
C ARG A 219 -4.03 21.96 -42.26
N GLY A 220 -4.39 21.28 -43.33
CA GLY A 220 -5.13 21.84 -44.44
C GLY A 220 -6.65 21.87 -44.19
N LYS A 221 -7.39 22.61 -45.05
CA LYS A 221 -8.85 22.79 -44.94
C LYS A 221 -9.64 21.48 -44.99
N TYR A 222 -9.11 20.47 -45.66
CA TYR A 222 -9.78 19.18 -45.93
C TYR A 222 -9.17 18.04 -45.15
N GLU A 223 -8.32 18.35 -44.15
CA GLU A 223 -7.69 17.38 -43.32
C GLU A 223 -8.45 17.18 -42.00
N GLU A 224 -8.86 15.94 -41.81
CA GLU A 224 -9.70 15.57 -40.67
C GLU A 224 -8.89 15.46 -39.39
N GLY A 225 -9.50 15.85 -38.26
CA GLY A 225 -8.95 15.62 -36.96
C GLY A 225 -8.91 14.15 -36.61
N VAL A 226 -7.92 13.71 -35.82
CA VAL A 226 -7.79 12.35 -35.29
C VAL A 226 -8.33 12.33 -33.88
N SER A 227 -9.46 11.65 -33.67
CA SER A 227 -10.09 11.46 -32.36
C SER A 227 -9.49 10.29 -31.60
N GLY A 228 -9.45 10.36 -30.27
CA GLY A 228 -8.99 9.27 -29.42
C GLY A 228 -7.46 9.12 -29.35
N ALA A 229 -6.70 10.11 -29.81
CA ALA A 229 -5.27 10.17 -29.56
C ALA A 229 -5.03 10.67 -28.14
N THR A 230 -4.29 9.92 -27.33
CA THR A 230 -3.90 10.35 -25.99
C THR A 230 -2.68 11.26 -26.07
N MET A 231 -2.81 12.46 -25.53
CA MET A 231 -1.74 13.45 -25.44
C MET A 231 -1.32 13.63 -23.98
N SER A 232 -0.04 13.41 -23.69
CA SER A 232 0.50 13.50 -22.33
C SER A 232 1.62 14.54 -22.27
N LEU A 233 1.56 15.42 -21.29
CA LEU A 233 2.65 16.33 -20.93
C LEU A 233 3.47 15.70 -19.82
N ILE A 234 4.76 15.57 -20.04
CA ILE A 234 5.69 14.85 -19.18
C ILE A 234 6.77 15.81 -18.70
N THR A 235 7.13 15.71 -17.43
CA THR A 235 8.34 16.30 -16.85
C THR A 235 9.24 15.20 -16.33
N GLU A 236 10.51 15.52 -16.09
CA GLU A 236 11.47 14.62 -15.48
C GLU A 236 11.79 15.12 -14.06
N VAL A 237 11.70 14.21 -13.07
CA VAL A 237 12.08 14.48 -11.70
C VAL A 237 13.04 13.37 -11.25
N ASN A 238 14.26 13.75 -10.88
CA ASN A 238 15.30 12.81 -10.45
C ASN A 238 15.55 11.65 -11.45
N GLY A 239 15.47 11.94 -12.76
CA GLY A 239 15.65 10.92 -13.80
C GLY A 239 14.41 10.07 -14.09
N VAL A 240 13.27 10.36 -13.44
CA VAL A 240 12.00 9.64 -13.65
C VAL A 240 11.02 10.54 -14.41
N GLU A 241 10.44 9.99 -15.46
CA GLU A 241 9.38 10.67 -16.21
C GLU A 241 8.06 10.67 -15.44
N VAL A 242 7.44 11.84 -15.31
CA VAL A 242 6.17 12.04 -14.62
C VAL A 242 5.18 12.71 -15.56
N VAL A 243 4.02 12.06 -15.76
CA VAL A 243 2.90 12.65 -16.50
C VAL A 243 2.20 13.69 -15.63
N VAL A 244 2.30 14.96 -16.02
CA VAL A 244 1.69 16.08 -15.28
C VAL A 244 0.28 16.43 -15.77
N ALA A 245 -0.03 16.14 -17.03
CA ALA A 245 -1.37 16.27 -17.59
C ALA A 245 -1.53 15.30 -18.76
N SER A 246 -2.73 14.77 -18.95
CA SER A 246 -3.07 13.92 -20.08
C SER A 246 -4.53 14.15 -20.49
N GLY A 247 -4.83 13.93 -21.76
CA GLY A 247 -6.18 14.00 -22.29
C GLY A 247 -6.27 13.36 -23.67
N GLU A 248 -7.48 12.99 -24.06
CA GLU A 248 -7.76 12.43 -25.39
C GLU A 248 -8.31 13.51 -26.31
N THR A 249 -7.91 13.43 -27.58
CA THR A 249 -8.43 14.32 -28.61
C THR A 249 -9.89 14.02 -28.93
N ASP A 250 -10.68 15.07 -29.06
CA ASP A 250 -12.10 15.01 -29.44
C ASP A 250 -12.30 14.62 -30.93
N LYS A 251 -13.57 14.64 -31.36
CA LYS A 251 -13.94 14.36 -32.78
C LYS A 251 -13.31 15.31 -33.82
N ASN A 252 -12.83 16.47 -33.38
CA ASN A 252 -12.13 17.44 -34.27
C ASN A 252 -10.61 17.27 -34.19
N GLY A 253 -10.11 16.29 -33.41
CA GLY A 253 -8.70 16.04 -33.14
C GLY A 253 -8.12 17.03 -32.13
N GLU A 254 -8.94 17.67 -31.30
CA GLU A 254 -8.51 18.72 -30.40
C GLU A 254 -8.52 18.26 -28.92
N VAL A 255 -7.49 18.60 -28.16
CA VAL A 255 -7.44 18.48 -26.72
C VAL A 255 -6.79 19.71 -26.11
N SER A 256 -7.34 20.22 -25.02
CA SER A 256 -6.78 21.32 -24.26
C SER A 256 -6.33 20.84 -22.87
N LEU A 257 -5.05 21.07 -22.56
CA LEU A 257 -4.45 20.75 -21.28
C LEU A 257 -4.09 22.03 -20.54
N ALA A 258 -4.51 22.12 -19.28
CA ALA A 258 -4.16 23.25 -18.40
C ALA A 258 -3.04 22.81 -17.47
N VAL A 259 -1.90 23.48 -17.54
CA VAL A 259 -0.70 23.21 -16.72
C VAL A 259 -0.05 24.52 -16.30
N PRO A 260 0.75 24.55 -15.23
CA PRO A 260 1.61 25.70 -14.94
C PRO A 260 2.52 26.03 -16.11
N ALA A 261 2.92 27.28 -16.23
CA ALA A 261 3.91 27.66 -17.23
C ALA A 261 5.23 26.93 -16.98
N GLY A 262 5.77 26.28 -18.00
CA GLY A 262 6.98 25.44 -17.87
C GLY A 262 7.40 24.84 -19.20
N THR A 263 8.41 23.97 -19.13
CA THR A 263 8.88 23.17 -20.27
C THR A 263 8.50 21.71 -20.02
N TYR A 264 7.83 21.11 -20.97
CA TYR A 264 7.31 19.74 -20.89
C TYR A 264 7.68 18.96 -22.15
N VAL A 265 7.79 17.66 -22.03
CA VAL A 265 7.82 16.75 -23.18
C VAL A 265 6.38 16.39 -23.52
N LEU A 266 5.97 16.62 -24.78
CA LEU A 266 4.69 16.15 -25.29
C LEU A 266 4.88 14.74 -25.84
N ARG A 267 4.14 13.76 -25.31
CA ARG A 267 4.06 12.41 -25.83
C ARG A 267 2.66 12.16 -26.37
N SER A 268 2.58 11.51 -27.53
CA SER A 268 1.31 11.10 -28.13
C SER A 268 1.22 9.59 -28.23
N GLU A 269 0.07 9.04 -27.90
CA GLU A 269 -0.30 7.65 -28.21
C GLU A 269 -1.45 7.69 -29.20
N LEU A 270 -1.21 7.15 -30.39
CA LEU A 270 -2.16 7.23 -31.49
C LEU A 270 -3.16 6.07 -31.44
N PRO A 271 -4.44 6.27 -31.83
CA PRO A 271 -5.39 5.20 -31.95
C PRO A 271 -4.97 4.18 -33.03
N ALA A 272 -5.51 2.96 -32.95
CA ALA A 272 -5.18 1.89 -33.87
C ALA A 272 -5.38 2.32 -35.35
N GLY A 273 -4.37 2.07 -36.19
CA GLY A 273 -4.38 2.41 -37.65
C GLY A 273 -3.65 3.70 -38.00
N PHE A 274 -3.07 4.39 -36.99
CA PHE A 274 -2.14 5.50 -37.19
C PHE A 274 -0.75 5.10 -36.70
N GLY A 275 0.30 5.51 -37.39
CA GLY A 275 1.69 5.22 -37.03
C GLY A 275 2.64 6.19 -37.70
#